data_9297b513e11af70e723ed645ece35107
#
_entry.id   9297b513e11af70e723ed645ece35107
#
_cell.length_a   1.000
_cell.length_b   1.000
_cell.length_c   1.000
_cell.angle_alpha   90.00
_cell.angle_beta   90.00
_cell.angle_gamma   90.00
#
_symmetry.space_group_name_H-M   'P 1'
#
loop_
_entity.id
_entity.type
_entity.pdbx_description
1 polymer ?
#
loop_
_entity_poly.entity_id
_entity_poly.type
_entity_poly.pdbx_seq_one_letter_code
_entity_poly.pdbx_strand_id
1 'polypeptide(L)' 'MEGKVKFYNEMKGFGFITAEDGKEYFVHSSGLTEGTAIHDNDDVTFEVVQGDRGPKAEKVALKA' A
#
# COMPACT_ATOMS: atom_id res chain seq x y z
N MET A 1 -5.41 -8.28 -3.47
CA MET A 1 -6.24 -7.13 -3.89
C MET A 1 -5.37 -6.15 -4.68
N GLU A 2 -5.95 -5.46 -5.63
CA GLU A 2 -5.25 -4.47 -6.44
C GLU A 2 -5.71 -3.07 -6.08
N GLY A 3 -4.83 -2.11 -6.29
CA GLY A 3 -5.16 -0.72 -6.05
C GLY A 3 -4.14 0.21 -6.66
N LYS A 4 -4.32 1.49 -6.38
CA LYS A 4 -3.41 2.53 -6.87
C LYS A 4 -2.93 3.35 -5.67
N VAL A 5 -1.63 3.62 -5.62
CA VAL A 5 -1.07 4.42 -4.53
C VAL A 5 -1.62 5.84 -4.62
N LYS A 6 -2.32 6.27 -3.57
CA LYS A 6 -2.82 7.63 -3.49
C LYS A 6 -1.68 8.59 -3.22
N PHE A 7 -0.86 8.27 -2.25
CA PHE A 7 0.42 8.94 -2.02
C PHE A 7 1.29 8.05 -1.14
N TYR A 8 2.59 8.26 -1.21
CA TYR A 8 3.53 7.55 -0.34
C TYR A 8 4.66 8.50 0.05
N ASN A 9 4.92 8.60 1.35
CA ASN A 9 5.99 9.45 1.87
C ASN A 9 7.18 8.56 2.25
N GLU A 10 8.20 8.55 1.40
CA GLU A 10 9.38 7.71 1.61
C GLU A 10 10.16 8.09 2.87
N MET A 11 10.18 9.38 3.21
CA MET A 11 10.93 9.84 4.38
C MET A 11 10.29 9.37 5.67
N LYS A 12 8.96 9.36 5.72
CA LYS A 12 8.23 8.90 6.91
C LYS A 12 7.89 7.42 6.85
N GLY A 13 7.99 6.81 5.68
CA GLY A 13 7.78 5.38 5.51
C GLY A 13 6.33 4.95 5.56
N PHE A 14 5.39 5.78 5.09
CA PHE A 14 3.98 5.40 5.05
C PHE A 14 3.24 6.12 3.93
N GLY A 15 2.06 5.59 3.61
CA GLY A 15 1.20 6.18 2.61
C GLY A 15 -0.16 5.53 2.62
N PHE A 16 -0.93 5.77 1.57
CA PHE A 16 -2.26 5.20 1.42
C PHE A 16 -2.44 4.66 0.00
N ILE A 17 -3.20 3.58 -0.10
CA ILE A 17 -3.54 2.95 -1.36
C ILE A 17 -5.06 3.01 -1.50
N THR A 18 -5.54 3.48 -2.66
CA THR A 18 -6.96 3.41 -3.00
C THR A 18 -7.19 2.08 -3.69
N ALA A 19 -7.93 1.19 -3.04
CA ALA A 19 -8.16 -0.15 -3.54
C ALA A 19 -9.24 -0.19 -4.61
N GLU A 20 -9.31 -1.31 -5.31
CA GLU A 20 -10.31 -1.52 -6.36
C GLU A 20 -11.75 -1.48 -5.84
N ASP A 21 -11.93 -1.71 -4.53
CA ASP A 21 -13.25 -1.63 -3.89
C ASP A 21 -13.64 -0.19 -3.52
N GLY A 22 -12.80 0.79 -3.85
CA GLY A 22 -13.05 2.19 -3.54
C GLY A 22 -12.63 2.62 -2.16
N LYS A 23 -12.11 1.71 -1.35
CA LYS A 23 -11.66 2.02 0.01
C LYS A 23 -10.18 2.38 0.02
N GLU A 24 -9.77 3.14 1.04
CA GLU A 24 -8.37 3.48 1.23
C GLU A 24 -7.78 2.63 2.33
N TYR A 25 -6.54 2.17 2.11
CA TYR A 25 -5.83 1.36 3.09
C TYR A 25 -4.48 1.97 3.39
N PHE A 26 -4.14 1.97 4.66
CA PHE A 26 -2.84 2.45 5.13
C PHE A 26 -1.75 1.45 4.71
N VAL A 27 -0.61 1.97 4.26
CA VAL A 27 0.56 1.15 3.96
C VAL A 27 1.77 1.72 4.67
N HIS A 28 2.52 0.86 5.35
CA HIS A 28 3.77 1.23 6.00
C HIS A 28 4.92 0.60 5.21
N SER A 29 6.12 1.19 5.32
CA SER A 29 7.28 0.66 4.60
C SER A 29 7.54 -0.80 4.91
N SER A 30 7.24 -1.24 6.14
CA SER A 30 7.39 -2.64 6.54
C SER A 30 6.40 -3.57 5.83
N GLY A 31 5.33 -3.02 5.25
CA GLY A 31 4.35 -3.79 4.50
C GLY A 31 4.69 -3.94 3.02
N LEU A 32 5.77 -3.34 2.56
CA LEU A 32 6.22 -3.50 1.19
C LEU A 32 7.03 -4.79 1.07
N THR A 33 6.90 -5.47 -0.08
CA THR A 33 7.75 -6.62 -0.33
C THR A 33 9.19 -6.15 -0.50
N GLU A 34 10.13 -7.02 -0.19
CA GLU A 34 11.54 -6.68 -0.26
C GLU A 34 11.92 -6.20 -1.68
N GLY A 35 12.63 -5.09 -1.73
CA GLY A 35 13.05 -4.52 -3.01
C GLY A 35 11.97 -3.71 -3.73
N THR A 36 10.78 -3.59 -3.15
CA THR A 36 9.70 -2.83 -3.76
C THR A 36 9.74 -1.38 -3.30
N ALA A 37 9.71 -0.46 -4.26
CA ALA A 37 9.55 0.96 -4.00
C ALA A 37 8.27 1.41 -4.70
N ILE A 38 7.40 2.12 -3.99
CA ILE A 38 6.16 2.63 -4.57
C ILE A 38 6.17 4.15 -4.60
N HIS A 39 5.44 4.70 -5.54
CA HIS A 39 5.33 6.14 -5.74
C HIS A 39 3.87 6.50 -5.95
N ASP A 40 3.56 7.79 -5.90
CA ASP A 40 2.21 8.27 -6.14
C ASP A 40 1.69 7.76 -7.49
N ASN A 41 0.46 7.28 -7.49
CA ASN A 41 -0.24 6.79 -8.70
C ASN A 41 0.26 5.45 -9.25
N ASP A 42 1.17 4.77 -8.56
CA ASP A 42 1.60 3.44 -8.99
C ASP A 42 0.48 2.42 -8.81
N ASP A 43 0.37 1.49 -9.75
CA ASP A 43 -0.54 0.37 -9.60
C ASP A 43 0.15 -0.73 -8.80
N VAL A 44 -0.53 -1.23 -7.78
CA VAL A 44 0.05 -2.20 -6.85
C VAL A 44 -0.92 -3.33 -6.56
N THR A 45 -0.35 -4.45 -6.10
CA THR A 45 -1.12 -5.54 -5.52
C THR A 45 -0.75 -5.64 -4.05
N PHE A 46 -1.70 -6.08 -3.22
CA PHE A 46 -1.47 -6.15 -1.78
C PHE A 46 -2.50 -7.05 -1.12
N GLU A 47 -2.26 -7.40 0.14
CA GLU A 47 -3.21 -8.12 0.97
C GLU A 47 -3.69 -7.19 2.08
N VAL A 48 -4.96 -7.33 2.46
CA VAL A 48 -5.54 -6.56 3.56
C VAL A 48 -5.43 -7.38 4.84
N VAL A 49 -4.80 -6.79 5.86
CA VAL A 49 -4.70 -7.42 7.18
C VAL A 49 -5.21 -6.43 8.23
N GLN A 50 -5.64 -6.97 9.37
CA GLN A 50 -6.06 -6.13 10.48
C GLN A 50 -4.85 -5.63 11.24
N GLY A 51 -4.74 -4.31 11.36
CA GLY A 51 -3.70 -3.68 12.15
C GLY A 51 -4.29 -3.05 13.39
N ASP A 52 -3.45 -2.43 14.21
CA ASP A 52 -3.89 -1.78 15.45
C ASP A 52 -4.85 -0.63 15.20
N ARG A 53 -4.75 -0.01 14.03
CA ARG A 53 -5.59 1.14 13.68
C ARG A 53 -6.66 0.79 12.62
N GLY A 54 -6.87 -0.49 12.37
CA GLY A 54 -7.83 -0.96 11.38
C GLY A 54 -7.14 -1.65 10.22
N PRO A 55 -7.86 -1.87 9.11
CA PRO A 55 -7.30 -2.57 7.96
C PRO A 55 -6.10 -1.84 7.38
N LYS A 56 -5.07 -2.59 7.02
CA LYS A 56 -3.88 -2.03 6.37
C LYS A 56 -3.43 -2.94 5.24
N ALA A 57 -2.63 -2.40 4.33
CA ALA A 57 -2.08 -3.15 3.21
C ALA A 57 -0.76 -3.79 3.62
N GLU A 58 -0.59 -5.06 3.26
CA GLU A 58 0.63 -5.82 3.49
C GLU A 58 1.02 -6.54 2.21
N LYS A 59 2.27 -6.96 2.13
CA LYS A 59 2.80 -7.65 0.94
C LYS A 59 2.55 -6.83 -0.32
N VAL A 60 2.76 -5.52 -0.20
CA VAL A 60 2.54 -4.59 -1.31
C VAL A 60 3.66 -4.76 -2.34
N ALA A 61 3.27 -4.95 -3.60
CA ALA A 61 4.21 -5.08 -4.70
C ALA A 61 3.67 -4.32 -5.90
N LEU A 62 4.58 -3.88 -6.76
CA LEU A 62 4.16 -3.24 -8.00
C LEU A 62 3.45 -4.26 -8.88
N LYS A 63 2.37 -3.82 -9.49
CA LYS A 63 1.64 -4.67 -10.42
C LYS A 63 2.42 -4.76 -11.73
N ALA A 64 2.67 -5.98 -12.14
CA ALA A 64 3.40 -6.24 -13.39
C ALA A 64 2.51 -6.04 -14.61
#